data_4482f56a901899575aec22be176d201c
#
_entry.id   4482f56a901899575aec22be176d201c
#
_cell.length_a   1.000
_cell.length_b   1.000
_cell.length_c   1.000
_cell.angle_alpha   90.00
_cell.angle_beta   90.00
_cell.angle_gamma   90.00
#
_symmetry.space_group_name_H-M   'P 1'
#
loop_
_entity.id
_entity.type
_entity.pdbx_description
1 polymer ?
#
loop_
_entity_poly.entity_id
_entity_poly.type
_entity_poly.pdbx_seq_one_letter_code
_entity_poly.pdbx_strand_id
1 'polypeptide(L)'
;SLAVDNHMICTVILNGKRFFLDGTEEYIALNDYAQRIQGKQVLIEDGQNHMIDKIPEFAAERNKVNMLHKVNITDDQLSGSAVLEYNGESKISVQSVYAAIKNDKKAKSLSDFARSGNDNIDVSNISNSDFNDRQKPLQLKFDFKANNQVTKTGNELYVVMDWEKDFN
;
A
#
# COMPACT_ATOMS: atom_id res chain seq x y z
N SER A 1 -11.28 33.42 8.30
CA SER A 1 -12.60 33.31 7.71
C SER A 1 -12.96 31.87 7.50
N LEU A 2 -13.99 31.37 8.18
CA LEU A 2 -14.52 29.99 8.03
C LEU A 2 -14.96 29.67 6.58
N ALA A 3 -15.06 30.67 5.75
CA ALA A 3 -15.49 30.54 4.35
C ALA A 3 -14.46 29.86 3.42
N VAL A 4 -13.27 29.54 3.89
CA VAL A 4 -12.21 28.87 3.12
C VAL A 4 -12.11 27.39 3.45
N ASP A 5 -12.73 26.92 4.55
CA ASP A 5 -12.69 25.53 4.96
C ASP A 5 -13.82 24.77 4.25
N ASN A 6 -13.42 23.84 3.41
CA ASN A 6 -14.34 23.08 2.54
C ASN A 6 -14.44 21.60 2.92
N HIS A 7 -13.84 21.19 4.04
CA HIS A 7 -13.82 19.81 4.50
C HIS A 7 -14.21 19.70 5.95
N MET A 8 -15.28 18.95 6.22
CA MET A 8 -15.75 18.66 7.57
C MET A 8 -15.52 17.19 7.90
N ILE A 9 -15.04 16.94 9.11
CA ILE A 9 -14.83 15.63 9.68
C ILE A 9 -15.46 15.55 11.06
N CYS A 10 -15.73 14.35 11.55
CA CYS A 10 -16.26 14.16 12.89
C CYS A 10 -15.12 13.95 13.89
N THR A 11 -15.36 14.34 15.14
CA THR A 11 -14.50 13.96 16.27
C THR A 11 -15.30 13.13 17.25
N VAL A 12 -14.61 12.15 17.87
CA VAL A 12 -15.16 11.36 18.96
C VAL A 12 -14.12 11.20 20.06
N ILE A 13 -14.57 11.23 21.30
CA ILE A 13 -13.71 10.98 22.47
C ILE A 13 -14.06 9.61 23.03
N LEU A 14 -13.10 8.68 23.00
CA LEU A 14 -13.23 7.34 23.56
C LEU A 14 -12.12 7.12 24.58
N ASN A 15 -12.50 6.78 25.82
CA ASN A 15 -11.56 6.57 26.92
C ASN A 15 -10.55 7.74 27.10
N GLY A 16 -11.03 8.98 26.98
CA GLY A 16 -10.22 10.19 27.12
C GLY A 16 -9.31 10.51 25.92
N LYS A 17 -9.30 9.68 24.89
CA LYS A 17 -8.56 9.92 23.65
C LYS A 17 -9.49 10.45 22.57
N ARG A 18 -9.07 11.50 21.86
CA ARG A 18 -9.78 12.05 20.71
C ARG A 18 -9.37 11.34 19.43
N PHE A 19 -10.37 11.03 18.61
CA PHE A 19 -10.23 10.46 17.27
C PHE A 19 -10.90 11.41 16.27
N PHE A 20 -10.25 11.59 15.12
CA PHE A 20 -10.77 12.32 14.00
C PHE A 20 -11.25 11.33 12.94
N LEU A 21 -12.51 11.41 12.56
CA LEU A 21 -13.16 10.46 11.67
C LEU A 21 -13.50 11.16 10.35
N ASP A 22 -12.82 10.78 9.28
CA ASP A 22 -13.07 11.28 7.95
C ASP A 22 -13.88 10.26 7.15
N GLY A 23 -15.18 10.52 6.98
CA GLY A 23 -16.09 9.63 6.26
C GLY A 23 -15.87 9.59 4.75
N THR A 24 -14.96 10.41 4.21
CA THR A 24 -14.60 10.37 2.79
C THR A 24 -13.50 9.38 2.46
N GLU A 25 -12.91 8.73 3.48
CA GLU A 25 -11.82 7.78 3.35
C GLU A 25 -12.29 6.35 3.65
N GLU A 26 -12.53 5.56 2.62
CA GLU A 26 -13.13 4.23 2.76
C GLU A 26 -12.21 3.21 3.45
N TYR A 27 -10.89 3.27 3.20
CA TYR A 27 -9.94 2.23 3.63
C TYR A 27 -9.04 2.64 4.80
N ILE A 28 -9.33 3.77 5.43
CA ILE A 28 -8.59 4.25 6.59
C ILE A 28 -8.94 3.45 7.85
N ALA A 29 -7.95 3.14 8.66
CA ALA A 29 -8.14 2.54 9.98
C ALA A 29 -8.55 3.62 11.02
N LEU A 30 -9.19 3.21 12.12
CA LEU A 30 -9.72 4.12 13.14
C LEU A 30 -8.68 5.11 13.70
N ASN A 31 -7.42 4.72 13.76
CA ASN A 31 -6.33 5.56 14.29
C ASN A 31 -5.44 6.12 13.21
N ASP A 32 -5.87 6.06 11.95
CA ASP A 32 -5.15 6.61 10.82
C ASP A 32 -5.86 7.84 10.26
N TYR A 33 -5.10 8.73 9.65
CA TYR A 33 -5.59 9.96 9.04
C TYR A 33 -5.00 10.09 7.65
N ALA A 34 -5.81 10.49 6.69
CA ALA A 34 -5.35 10.74 5.33
C ALA A 34 -4.22 11.78 5.33
N GLN A 35 -3.21 11.57 4.53
CA GLN A 35 -2.05 12.46 4.43
C GLN A 35 -2.46 13.93 4.21
N ARG A 36 -3.53 14.16 3.43
CA ARG A 36 -4.04 15.49 3.10
C ARG A 36 -4.55 16.29 4.30
N ILE A 37 -4.92 15.63 5.42
CA ILE A 37 -5.42 16.30 6.63
C ILE A 37 -4.45 16.25 7.80
N GLN A 38 -3.42 15.40 7.77
CA GLN A 38 -2.42 15.32 8.83
C GLN A 38 -1.75 16.67 9.07
N GLY A 39 -1.51 17.00 10.32
CA GLY A 39 -0.87 18.24 10.74
C GLY A 39 -1.70 19.51 10.58
N LYS A 40 -2.92 19.43 10.01
CA LYS A 40 -3.79 20.60 9.87
C LYS A 40 -4.47 20.95 11.17
N GLN A 41 -4.67 22.24 11.38
CA GLN A 41 -5.52 22.75 12.45
C GLN A 41 -6.98 22.51 12.09
N VAL A 42 -7.77 22.13 13.09
CA VAL A 42 -9.22 21.93 12.98
C VAL A 42 -9.94 22.73 14.05
N LEU A 43 -11.05 23.34 13.67
CA LEU A 43 -11.99 23.93 14.61
C LEU A 43 -12.99 22.84 15.02
N ILE A 44 -13.08 22.58 16.31
CA ILE A 44 -13.98 21.59 16.89
C ILE A 44 -15.10 22.34 17.61
N GLU A 45 -16.33 22.05 17.24
CA GLU A 45 -17.53 22.52 17.96
C GLU A 45 -17.95 21.46 18.99
N ASP A 46 -18.26 21.93 20.19
CA ASP A 46 -18.80 21.13 21.29
C ASP A 46 -19.95 21.89 21.94
N GLY A 47 -21.12 21.79 21.34
CA GLY A 47 -22.31 22.54 21.73
C GLY A 47 -22.12 24.05 21.53
N GLN A 48 -22.08 24.82 22.66
CA GLN A 48 -21.82 26.27 22.61
C GLN A 48 -20.33 26.63 22.71
N ASN A 49 -19.48 25.62 22.91
CA ASN A 49 -18.04 25.81 23.01
C ASN A 49 -17.36 25.45 21.69
N HIS A 50 -16.17 25.98 21.51
CA HIS A 50 -15.31 25.62 20.39
C HIS A 50 -13.85 25.59 20.86
N MET A 51 -13.06 24.80 20.19
CA MET A 51 -11.62 24.72 20.42
C MET A 51 -10.87 24.49 19.11
N ILE A 52 -9.62 24.90 19.09
CA ILE A 52 -8.72 24.57 17.97
C ILE A 52 -7.81 23.45 18.43
N ASP A 53 -7.69 22.44 17.59
CA ASP A 53 -6.77 21.31 17.80
C ASP A 53 -6.00 21.00 16.50
N LYS A 54 -5.05 20.11 16.55
CA LYS A 54 -4.24 19.70 15.42
C LYS A 54 -4.43 18.19 15.16
N ILE A 55 -4.71 17.82 13.93
CA ILE A 55 -4.73 16.39 13.53
C ILE A 55 -3.32 15.84 13.65
N PRO A 56 -3.11 14.69 14.32
CA PRO A 56 -1.80 14.09 14.45
C PRO A 56 -1.12 13.83 13.11
N GLU A 57 0.19 14.01 13.08
CA GLU A 57 1.06 13.61 11.99
C GLU A 57 1.66 12.24 12.27
N PHE A 58 1.82 11.44 11.24
CA PHE A 58 2.51 10.17 11.36
C PHE A 58 3.87 10.23 10.68
N ALA A 59 4.81 9.45 11.20
CA ALA A 59 6.12 9.29 10.57
C ALA A 59 5.98 8.65 9.17
N ALA A 60 6.84 9.08 8.23
CA ALA A 60 6.81 8.62 6.84
C ALA A 60 6.96 7.10 6.72
N GLU A 61 7.65 6.48 7.67
CA GLU A 61 7.87 5.04 7.75
C GLU A 61 6.59 4.21 7.87
N ARG A 62 5.46 4.84 8.21
CA ARG A 62 4.13 4.17 8.17
C ARG A 62 3.65 3.89 6.74
N ASN A 63 4.15 4.62 5.75
CA ASN A 63 3.73 4.52 4.35
C ASN A 63 4.66 3.63 3.51
N LYS A 64 5.33 2.68 4.14
CA LYS A 64 6.31 1.83 3.47
C LYS A 64 5.69 0.66 2.74
N VAL A 65 6.35 0.25 1.67
CA VAL A 65 6.18 -1.04 1.02
C VAL A 65 7.40 -1.89 1.36
N ASN A 66 7.17 -3.06 1.95
CA ASN A 66 8.22 -4.03 2.19
C ASN A 66 8.14 -5.11 1.11
N MET A 67 9.27 -5.42 0.50
CA MET A 67 9.41 -6.48 -0.49
C MET A 67 10.43 -7.50 -0.02
N LEU A 68 10.03 -8.76 0.03
CA LEU A 68 10.91 -9.86 0.39
C LEU A 68 10.88 -10.90 -0.74
N HIS A 69 12.03 -11.10 -1.37
CA HIS A 69 12.22 -12.11 -2.39
C HIS A 69 13.13 -13.23 -1.89
N LYS A 70 12.72 -14.47 -2.09
CA LYS A 70 13.57 -15.66 -1.96
C LYS A 70 13.86 -16.15 -3.37
N VAL A 71 15.12 -16.13 -3.76
CA VAL A 71 15.54 -16.31 -5.13
C VAL A 71 16.38 -17.57 -5.28
N ASN A 72 16.10 -18.37 -6.32
CA ASN A 72 16.94 -19.42 -6.83
C ASN A 72 17.49 -19.02 -8.19
N ILE A 73 18.78 -19.17 -8.38
CA ILE A 73 19.49 -18.84 -9.62
C ILE A 73 19.96 -20.14 -10.26
N THR A 74 19.61 -20.34 -11.50
CA THR A 74 20.14 -21.39 -12.37
C THR A 74 20.92 -20.76 -13.54
N ASP A 75 21.48 -21.57 -14.42
CA ASP A 75 22.32 -21.08 -15.53
C ASP A 75 21.62 -20.12 -16.48
N ASP A 76 20.29 -20.15 -16.53
CA ASP A 76 19.49 -19.38 -17.50
C ASP A 76 18.24 -18.71 -16.89
N GLN A 77 17.96 -18.98 -15.64
CA GLN A 77 16.70 -18.53 -15.03
C GLN A 77 16.85 -18.08 -13.59
N LEU A 78 16.09 -17.06 -13.25
CA LEU A 78 15.87 -16.60 -11.89
C LEU A 78 14.43 -16.93 -11.49
N SER A 79 14.26 -17.65 -10.38
CA SER A 79 12.94 -18.04 -9.91
C SER A 79 12.85 -18.00 -8.39
N GLY A 80 11.65 -18.01 -7.85
CA GLY A 80 11.50 -18.00 -6.39
C GLY A 80 10.11 -17.64 -5.90
N SER A 81 10.05 -17.10 -4.68
CA SER A 81 8.82 -16.60 -4.08
C SER A 81 9.00 -15.18 -3.56
N ALA A 82 7.93 -14.41 -3.60
CA ALA A 82 7.90 -13.03 -3.15
C ALA A 82 6.77 -12.77 -2.16
N VAL A 83 7.00 -11.83 -1.25
CA VAL A 83 5.99 -11.24 -0.38
C VAL A 83 6.09 -9.74 -0.49
N LEU A 84 5.03 -9.09 -0.97
CA LEU A 84 4.86 -7.65 -0.95
C LEU A 84 3.95 -7.31 0.22
N GLU A 85 4.33 -6.31 1.02
CA GLU A 85 3.55 -5.83 2.14
C GLU A 85 3.39 -4.32 2.06
N TYR A 86 2.15 -3.88 1.94
CA TYR A 86 1.78 -2.47 1.81
C TYR A 86 1.26 -1.95 3.14
N ASN A 87 1.72 -0.77 3.55
CA ASN A 87 1.33 -0.10 4.78
C ASN A 87 0.88 1.34 4.48
N GLY A 88 0.10 1.94 5.39
CA GLY A 88 -0.34 3.33 5.32
C GLY A 88 -1.01 3.70 4.00
N GLU A 89 -0.64 4.83 3.41
CA GLU A 89 -1.20 5.34 2.15
C GLU A 89 -0.98 4.41 0.96
N SER A 90 0.17 3.70 0.93
CA SER A 90 0.44 2.72 -0.12
C SER A 90 -0.58 1.58 -0.09
N LYS A 91 -0.96 1.12 1.11
CA LYS A 91 -2.03 0.13 1.29
C LYS A 91 -3.37 0.67 0.82
N ILE A 92 -3.75 1.89 1.25
CA ILE A 92 -5.03 2.54 0.91
C ILE A 92 -5.15 2.68 -0.61
N SER A 93 -4.08 3.11 -1.27
CA SER A 93 -4.03 3.24 -2.73
C SER A 93 -4.29 1.91 -3.44
N VAL A 94 -3.62 0.84 -3.03
CA VAL A 94 -3.82 -0.50 -3.62
C VAL A 94 -5.22 -1.02 -3.36
N GLN A 95 -5.78 -0.84 -2.15
CA GLN A 95 -7.15 -1.24 -1.81
C GLN A 95 -8.18 -0.50 -2.68
N SER A 96 -8.04 0.82 -2.83
CA SER A 96 -8.94 1.65 -3.63
C SER A 96 -8.90 1.26 -5.11
N VAL A 97 -7.71 1.07 -5.68
CA VAL A 97 -7.57 0.61 -7.07
C VAL A 97 -8.20 -0.76 -7.25
N TYR A 98 -7.91 -1.71 -6.36
CA TYR A 98 -8.44 -3.07 -6.45
C TYR A 98 -9.97 -3.12 -6.31
N ALA A 99 -10.56 -2.29 -5.44
CA ALA A 99 -12.01 -2.20 -5.28
C ALA A 99 -12.73 -1.71 -6.54
N ALA A 100 -12.12 -0.78 -7.28
CA ALA A 100 -12.67 -0.25 -8.52
C ALA A 100 -12.61 -1.26 -9.69
N ILE A 101 -11.88 -2.36 -9.55
CA ILE A 101 -11.73 -3.38 -10.61
C ILE A 101 -12.94 -4.29 -10.63
N LYS A 102 -13.48 -4.55 -11.82
CA LYS A 102 -14.58 -5.52 -12.02
C LYS A 102 -14.15 -6.93 -11.57
N ASN A 103 -15.09 -7.68 -10.99
CA ASN A 103 -14.79 -8.99 -10.39
C ASN A 103 -14.14 -9.98 -11.37
N ASP A 104 -14.55 -9.99 -12.63
CA ASP A 104 -13.98 -10.83 -13.67
C ASP A 104 -12.52 -10.50 -14.03
N LYS A 105 -12.05 -9.30 -13.67
CA LYS A 105 -10.69 -8.82 -13.93
C LYS A 105 -9.78 -8.85 -12.70
N LYS A 106 -10.32 -9.13 -11.51
CA LYS A 106 -9.54 -9.07 -10.26
C LYS A 106 -8.35 -10.02 -10.24
N ALA A 107 -8.52 -11.26 -10.72
CA ALA A 107 -7.44 -12.24 -10.77
C ALA A 107 -6.28 -11.78 -11.67
N LYS A 108 -6.62 -11.22 -12.85
CA LYS A 108 -5.61 -10.64 -13.76
C LYS A 108 -4.89 -9.45 -13.11
N SER A 109 -5.63 -8.59 -12.44
CA SER A 109 -5.08 -7.42 -11.75
C SER A 109 -4.08 -7.80 -10.65
N LEU A 110 -4.33 -8.87 -9.89
CA LEU A 110 -3.35 -9.37 -8.91
C LEU A 110 -2.04 -9.81 -9.58
N SER A 111 -2.14 -10.45 -10.75
CA SER A 111 -0.93 -10.78 -11.54
C SER A 111 -0.20 -9.53 -12.01
N ASP A 112 -0.93 -8.52 -12.45
CA ASP A 112 -0.34 -7.26 -12.91
C ASP A 112 0.35 -6.51 -11.75
N PHE A 113 -0.26 -6.48 -10.56
CA PHE A 113 0.38 -5.95 -9.34
C PHE A 113 1.66 -6.72 -8.96
N ALA A 114 1.61 -8.06 -9.03
CA ALA A 114 2.76 -8.89 -8.69
C ALA A 114 3.94 -8.72 -9.67
N ARG A 115 3.67 -8.39 -10.93
CA ARG A 115 4.70 -8.15 -11.95
C ARG A 115 5.37 -6.78 -11.85
N SER A 116 4.77 -5.83 -11.15
CA SER A 116 5.26 -4.45 -11.03
C SER A 116 5.68 -3.84 -12.38
N GLY A 117 4.86 -4.06 -13.42
CA GLY A 117 5.11 -3.54 -14.78
C GLY A 117 6.20 -4.27 -15.59
N ASN A 118 6.75 -5.37 -15.09
CA ASN A 118 7.74 -6.16 -15.82
C ASN A 118 7.12 -7.36 -16.54
N ASP A 119 7.03 -7.31 -17.86
CA ASP A 119 6.47 -8.39 -18.69
C ASP A 119 7.36 -9.64 -18.78
N ASN A 120 8.63 -9.56 -18.35
CA ASN A 120 9.55 -10.70 -18.31
C ASN A 120 9.38 -11.57 -17.07
N ILE A 121 8.43 -11.24 -16.19
CA ILE A 121 8.13 -12.00 -14.99
C ILE A 121 6.84 -12.79 -15.16
N ASP A 122 6.94 -14.11 -15.08
CA ASP A 122 5.80 -15.00 -14.94
C ASP A 122 5.48 -15.20 -13.47
N VAL A 123 4.22 -14.99 -13.09
CA VAL A 123 3.75 -15.12 -11.69
C VAL A 123 2.75 -16.26 -11.58
N SER A 124 2.80 -16.98 -10.45
CA SER A 124 1.91 -18.09 -10.14
C SER A 124 1.64 -18.17 -8.63
N ASN A 125 0.70 -19.03 -8.21
CA ASN A 125 0.36 -19.29 -6.81
C ASN A 125 0.08 -18.00 -6.01
N ILE A 126 -0.61 -17.04 -6.64
CA ILE A 126 -0.89 -15.74 -6.04
C ILE A 126 -1.91 -15.91 -4.92
N SER A 127 -1.59 -15.36 -3.77
CA SER A 127 -2.48 -15.25 -2.61
C SER A 127 -2.35 -13.87 -1.96
N ASN A 128 -3.41 -13.42 -1.32
CA ASN A 128 -3.43 -12.11 -0.67
C ASN A 128 -4.15 -12.18 0.69
N SER A 129 -3.83 -11.22 1.56
CA SER A 129 -4.64 -10.95 2.75
C SER A 129 -5.97 -10.28 2.35
N ASP A 130 -6.89 -10.16 3.30
CA ASP A 130 -8.18 -9.52 3.03
C ASP A 130 -7.99 -8.05 2.64
N PHE A 131 -8.45 -7.68 1.44
CA PHE A 131 -8.43 -6.31 0.94
C PHE A 131 -9.34 -5.36 1.72
N ASN A 132 -10.28 -5.86 2.51
CA ASN A 132 -11.17 -5.06 3.35
C ASN A 132 -10.64 -4.87 4.78
N ASP A 133 -9.55 -5.54 5.16
CA ASP A 133 -8.93 -5.36 6.48
C ASP A 133 -8.23 -3.99 6.55
N ARG A 134 -8.86 -3.08 7.30
CA ARG A 134 -8.33 -1.73 7.50
C ARG A 134 -7.21 -1.66 8.52
N GLN A 135 -7.08 -2.66 9.40
CA GLN A 135 -6.15 -2.61 10.54
C GLN A 135 -4.79 -3.22 10.24
N LYS A 136 -4.75 -4.27 9.43
CA LYS A 136 -3.51 -5.01 9.14
C LYS A 136 -2.87 -4.56 7.84
N PRO A 137 -1.55 -4.73 7.69
CA PRO A 137 -0.91 -4.57 6.39
C PRO A 137 -1.56 -5.43 5.31
N LEU A 138 -1.63 -4.90 4.09
CA LEU A 138 -2.05 -5.69 2.94
C LEU A 138 -0.85 -6.49 2.42
N GLN A 139 -0.99 -7.81 2.34
CA GLN A 139 0.05 -8.70 1.82
C GLN A 139 -0.39 -9.34 0.51
N LEU A 140 0.53 -9.38 -0.44
CA LEU A 140 0.46 -10.16 -1.67
C LEU A 140 1.63 -11.13 -1.69
N LYS A 141 1.35 -12.42 -1.90
CA LYS A 141 2.36 -13.48 -1.96
C LYS A 141 2.23 -14.22 -3.28
N PHE A 142 3.35 -14.54 -3.91
CA PHE A 142 3.35 -15.24 -5.18
C PHE A 142 4.69 -15.96 -5.42
N ASP A 143 4.66 -16.93 -6.32
CA ASP A 143 5.85 -17.50 -6.92
C ASP A 143 6.12 -16.83 -8.25
N PHE A 144 7.39 -16.73 -8.62
CA PHE A 144 7.80 -16.07 -9.84
C PHE A 144 8.89 -16.84 -10.60
N LYS A 145 8.94 -16.58 -11.91
CA LYS A 145 10.05 -16.89 -12.80
C LYS A 145 10.37 -15.62 -13.60
N ALA A 146 11.61 -15.17 -13.52
CA ALA A 146 12.08 -14.02 -14.25
C ALA A 146 12.98 -14.47 -15.40
N ASN A 147 12.52 -14.20 -16.60
CA ASN A 147 13.19 -14.57 -17.85
C ASN A 147 14.20 -13.49 -18.22
N ASN A 148 15.27 -13.86 -18.91
CA ASN A 148 16.30 -12.94 -19.40
C ASN A 148 17.02 -12.13 -18.29
N GLN A 149 17.04 -12.63 -17.06
CA GLN A 149 17.70 -11.97 -15.93
C GLN A 149 19.05 -12.61 -15.59
N VAL A 150 19.36 -13.77 -16.15
CA VAL A 150 20.61 -14.48 -15.94
C VAL A 150 21.31 -14.67 -17.29
N THR A 151 22.61 -14.31 -17.33
CA THR A 151 23.47 -14.55 -18.49
C THR A 151 24.71 -15.32 -18.01
N LYS A 152 24.95 -16.49 -18.61
CA LYS A 152 26.13 -17.32 -18.35
C LYS A 152 27.22 -17.01 -19.37
N THR A 153 28.40 -16.73 -18.89
CA THR A 153 29.61 -16.53 -19.72
C THR A 153 30.76 -17.36 -19.15
N GLY A 154 31.05 -18.49 -19.76
CA GLY A 154 32.04 -19.42 -19.23
C GLY A 154 31.61 -19.99 -17.88
N ASN A 155 32.39 -19.72 -16.83
CA ASN A 155 32.09 -20.15 -15.47
C ASN A 155 31.45 -19.04 -14.59
N GLU A 156 31.07 -17.93 -15.20
CA GLU A 156 30.48 -16.79 -14.50
C GLU A 156 28.99 -16.64 -14.83
N LEU A 157 28.21 -16.23 -13.83
CA LEU A 157 26.81 -15.89 -13.97
C LEU A 157 26.64 -14.39 -13.69
N TYR A 158 26.07 -13.68 -14.64
CA TYR A 158 25.67 -12.28 -14.51
C TYR A 158 24.17 -12.25 -14.26
N VAL A 159 23.76 -11.67 -13.13
CA VAL A 159 22.36 -11.61 -12.71
C VAL A 159 21.92 -10.16 -12.64
N VAL A 160 20.84 -9.81 -13.37
CA VAL A 160 20.21 -8.50 -13.28
C VAL A 160 19.29 -8.51 -12.06
N MET A 161 19.61 -7.70 -11.05
CA MET A 161 18.84 -7.63 -9.80
C MET A 161 17.78 -6.53 -9.83
N ASP A 162 17.90 -5.55 -10.73
CA ASP A 162 16.92 -4.49 -10.95
C ASP A 162 15.85 -4.95 -11.94
N TRP A 163 14.97 -5.79 -11.46
CA TRP A 163 13.87 -6.39 -12.24
C TRP A 163 12.50 -5.78 -11.93
N GLU A 164 12.38 -5.03 -10.86
CA GLU A 164 11.25 -4.18 -10.56
C GLU A 164 11.53 -2.78 -11.13
N LYS A 165 10.72 -2.36 -12.11
CA LYS A 165 10.94 -1.08 -12.80
C LYS A 165 10.36 0.11 -12.08
N ASP A 166 10.32 0.09 -10.75
CA ASP A 166 9.72 1.15 -9.93
C ASP A 166 10.57 2.45 -9.88
N PHE A 167 11.81 2.42 -10.38
CA PHE A 167 12.76 3.53 -10.27
C PHE A 167 13.26 4.07 -11.62
N ASN A 168 12.50 3.92 -12.68
CA ASN A 168 12.81 4.51 -13.99
C ASN A 168 12.00 5.77 -14.26
#